data_452312b79dac79c6d9b66c9c47c23929
#
_entry.id   452312b79dac79c6d9b66c9c47c23929
#
_cell.length_a   1.000
_cell.length_b   1.000
_cell.length_c   1.000
_cell.angle_alpha   90.00
_cell.angle_beta   90.00
_cell.angle_gamma   90.00
#
_symmetry.space_group_name_H-M   'P 1'
#
loop_
_entity.id
_entity.type
_entity.pdbx_description
1 polymer ?
#
loop_
_entity_poly.entity_id
_entity_poly.type
_entity_poly.pdbx_seq_one_letter_code
_entity_poly.pdbx_strand_id
1 'polypeptide(L)'
;PVEEKVRSELEKYPYSLEDLNKMYGNLRTLVSEADSSIAAIHSIQHEKDWFDNPIETTGQFSGVVIDARKEEVLILAPTEAIETADSLEVAFSDSAVLPGAVKQTDSRMGLTMIRVDATSLDDAQFEKIKPVKLGNSYGVRQGDLVISMGSPAGMVHSSSYGFISYIAKNVQMTDGNARVLYADIKSKADAGTFLFNTEGELVGWATDRYEQDVDTGMKTFMSISDYKGALELLSNGIQVPYLGIEGQEVTSEMEKNGMTSGIYMIAAAAESPAYNAGLQPGDILSGINDIKIEGMKNFQAQVEKLHVG
;
A
#
# COMPACT_ATOMS: atom_id res chain seq x y z
N PRO A 1 47.03 -2.89 -22.97
CA PRO A 1 45.98 -3.89 -22.80
C PRO A 1 44.60 -3.23 -22.82
N VAL A 2 43.58 -4.00 -23.12
CA VAL A 2 42.20 -3.48 -23.34
C VAL A 2 41.66 -2.72 -22.15
N GLU A 3 41.92 -3.17 -20.92
CA GLU A 3 41.45 -2.55 -19.68
C GLU A 3 41.97 -1.11 -19.47
N GLU A 4 43.22 -0.84 -19.78
CA GLU A 4 43.80 0.52 -19.70
C GLU A 4 43.18 1.46 -20.73
N LYS A 5 42.90 0.95 -21.92
CA LYS A 5 42.27 1.71 -23.00
C LYS A 5 40.81 2.01 -22.67
N VAL A 6 40.07 1.05 -22.09
CA VAL A 6 38.70 1.22 -21.62
C VAL A 6 38.66 2.23 -20.43
N ARG A 7 39.59 2.12 -19.49
CA ARG A 7 39.70 3.05 -18.38
C ARG A 7 40.04 4.47 -18.83
N SER A 8 40.97 4.64 -19.80
CA SER A 8 41.31 5.95 -20.36
C SER A 8 40.19 6.57 -21.19
N GLU A 9 39.36 5.75 -21.81
CA GLU A 9 38.19 6.23 -22.55
C GLU A 9 37.03 6.62 -21.58
N LEU A 10 36.84 5.88 -20.49
CA LEU A 10 35.87 6.23 -19.44
C LEU A 10 36.26 7.51 -18.69
N GLU A 11 37.58 7.74 -18.46
CA GLU A 11 38.10 8.98 -17.84
C GLU A 11 37.94 10.21 -18.77
N LYS A 12 37.74 10.02 -20.08
CA LYS A 12 37.49 11.11 -21.03
C LYS A 12 36.02 11.59 -21.07
N TYR A 13 35.12 10.87 -20.39
CA TYR A 13 33.72 11.28 -20.24
C TYR A 13 33.43 11.70 -18.80
N PRO A 14 33.93 12.86 -18.35
CA PRO A 14 33.49 13.40 -17.08
C PRO A 14 31.98 13.66 -17.18
N TYR A 15 31.21 13.10 -16.24
CA TYR A 15 29.79 13.41 -16.13
C TYR A 15 29.63 14.93 -16.10
N SER A 16 28.95 15.46 -17.08
CA SER A 16 28.70 16.88 -17.18
C SER A 16 27.45 17.26 -16.36
N LEU A 17 27.30 18.54 -16.03
CA LEU A 17 26.03 19.03 -15.46
C LEU A 17 24.84 18.74 -16.40
N GLU A 18 25.08 18.60 -17.71
CA GLU A 18 24.07 18.25 -18.69
C GLU A 18 23.59 16.81 -18.49
N ASP A 19 24.50 15.85 -18.22
CA ASP A 19 24.12 14.46 -17.96
C ASP A 19 23.34 14.33 -16.66
N LEU A 20 23.73 15.07 -15.62
CA LEU A 20 22.99 15.17 -14.37
C LEU A 20 21.59 15.76 -14.62
N ASN A 21 21.50 16.83 -15.39
CA ASN A 21 20.20 17.45 -15.73
C ASN A 21 19.31 16.51 -16.55
N LYS A 22 19.87 15.71 -17.45
CA LYS A 22 19.11 14.66 -18.17
C LYS A 22 18.55 13.60 -17.22
N MET A 23 19.37 13.14 -16.28
CA MET A 23 18.95 12.16 -15.27
C MET A 23 17.79 12.72 -14.42
N TYR A 24 17.92 13.95 -13.88
CA TYR A 24 16.83 14.59 -13.14
C TYR A 24 15.63 14.95 -14.03
N GLY A 25 15.86 15.21 -15.33
CA GLY A 25 14.80 15.39 -16.31
C GLY A 25 13.93 14.14 -16.44
N ASN A 26 14.56 12.97 -16.55
CA ASN A 26 13.85 11.68 -16.60
C ASN A 26 13.04 11.41 -15.33
N LEU A 27 13.61 11.71 -14.15
CA LEU A 27 12.87 11.58 -12.88
C LEU A 27 11.65 12.51 -12.82
N ARG A 28 11.79 13.76 -13.29
CA ARG A 28 10.65 14.69 -13.38
C ARG A 28 9.55 14.19 -14.31
N THR A 29 9.92 13.64 -15.46
CA THR A 29 8.97 13.04 -16.39
C THR A 29 8.23 11.88 -15.74
N LEU A 30 8.96 10.98 -15.09
CA LEU A 30 8.38 9.85 -14.37
C LEU A 30 7.39 10.30 -13.29
N VAL A 31 7.75 11.30 -12.47
CA VAL A 31 6.85 11.85 -11.46
C VAL A 31 5.61 12.45 -12.10
N SER A 32 5.77 13.23 -13.19
CA SER A 32 4.62 13.85 -13.89
C SER A 32 3.68 12.80 -14.49
N GLU A 33 4.22 11.71 -15.05
CA GLU A 33 3.42 10.62 -15.58
C GLU A 33 2.70 9.84 -14.48
N ALA A 34 3.40 9.49 -13.41
CA ALA A 34 2.82 8.77 -12.28
C ALA A 34 1.81 9.61 -11.49
N ASP A 35 1.97 10.94 -11.46
CA ASP A 35 1.04 11.85 -10.79
C ASP A 35 -0.37 11.84 -11.43
N SER A 36 -0.48 11.48 -12.71
CA SER A 36 -1.78 11.26 -13.36
C SER A 36 -2.58 10.09 -12.75
N SER A 37 -1.93 9.24 -11.95
CA SER A 37 -2.56 8.16 -11.19
C SER A 37 -2.94 8.59 -9.76
N ILE A 38 -2.58 9.80 -9.33
CA ILE A 38 -2.93 10.32 -8.01
C ILE A 38 -4.23 11.10 -8.09
N ALA A 39 -5.15 10.82 -7.16
CA ALA A 39 -6.39 11.54 -6.98
C ALA A 39 -6.39 12.27 -5.64
N ALA A 40 -6.91 13.49 -5.61
CA ALA A 40 -7.19 14.20 -4.37
C ALA A 40 -8.57 13.79 -3.84
N ILE A 41 -8.63 13.36 -2.59
CA ILE A 41 -9.86 12.95 -1.92
C ILE A 41 -10.17 13.99 -0.86
N HIS A 42 -11.33 14.62 -0.99
CA HIS A 42 -11.87 15.55 -0.02
C HIS A 42 -12.87 14.82 0.87
N SER A 43 -12.53 14.69 2.13
CA SER A 43 -13.36 14.11 3.19
C SER A 43 -14.17 15.23 3.82
N ILE A 44 -15.46 15.26 3.59
CA ILE A 44 -16.35 16.33 4.06
C ILE A 44 -17.08 15.85 5.30
N GLN A 45 -17.02 16.66 6.36
CA GLN A 45 -17.72 16.44 7.61
C GLN A 45 -18.66 17.62 7.91
N HIS A 46 -19.87 17.30 8.32
CA HIS A 46 -20.86 18.27 8.75
C HIS A 46 -21.02 18.20 10.27
N GLU A 47 -20.41 19.14 10.96
CA GLU A 47 -20.48 19.26 12.41
C GLU A 47 -21.35 20.43 12.80
N LYS A 48 -21.66 20.54 14.10
CA LYS A 48 -22.28 21.70 14.68
C LYS A 48 -21.34 22.32 15.72
N ASP A 49 -21.25 23.63 15.73
CA ASP A 49 -20.50 24.33 16.75
C ASP A 49 -21.26 24.31 18.12
N TRP A 50 -20.62 24.84 19.14
CA TRP A 50 -21.20 24.95 20.47
C TRP A 50 -22.55 25.72 20.52
N PHE A 51 -22.83 26.50 19.46
CA PHE A 51 -24.05 27.30 19.33
C PHE A 51 -25.07 26.67 18.36
N ASP A 52 -24.88 25.38 18.01
CA ASP A 52 -25.76 24.62 17.11
C ASP A 52 -25.72 25.13 15.62
N ASN A 53 -24.71 25.95 15.26
CA ASN A 53 -24.53 26.36 13.87
C ASN A 53 -23.82 25.26 13.07
N PRO A 54 -24.23 25.00 11.83
CA PRO A 54 -23.56 24.03 10.99
C PRO A 54 -22.14 24.49 10.65
N ILE A 55 -21.17 23.60 10.84
CA ILE A 55 -19.78 23.76 10.40
C ILE A 55 -19.48 22.64 9.41
N GLU A 56 -18.84 23.00 8.31
CA GLU A 56 -18.28 22.05 7.37
C GLU A 56 -16.75 22.04 7.50
N THR A 57 -16.19 20.87 7.75
CA THR A 57 -14.75 20.66 7.82
C THR A 57 -14.35 19.74 6.68
N THR A 58 -13.28 20.09 5.94
CA THR A 58 -12.79 19.30 4.83
C THR A 58 -11.37 18.80 5.12
N GLY A 59 -11.20 17.49 5.20
CA GLY A 59 -9.90 16.82 5.17
C GLY A 59 -9.47 16.60 3.72
N GLN A 60 -8.17 16.59 3.47
CA GLN A 60 -7.63 16.31 2.14
C GLN A 60 -6.61 15.16 2.21
N PHE A 61 -6.82 14.13 1.39
CA PHE A 61 -6.00 12.94 1.32
C PHE A 61 -5.63 12.64 -0.13
N SER A 62 -4.55 11.89 -0.33
CA SER A 62 -4.25 11.33 -1.64
C SER A 62 -4.71 9.89 -1.72
N GLY A 63 -5.25 9.51 -2.89
CA GLY A 63 -5.48 8.14 -3.29
C GLY A 63 -4.77 7.83 -4.59
N VAL A 64 -4.63 6.56 -4.93
CA VAL A 64 -4.05 6.11 -6.19
C VAL A 64 -5.09 5.37 -7.02
N VAL A 65 -5.22 5.73 -8.29
CA VAL A 65 -6.15 5.11 -9.23
C VAL A 65 -5.67 3.70 -9.57
N ILE A 66 -6.49 2.69 -9.27
CA ILE A 66 -6.17 1.27 -9.52
C ILE A 66 -6.77 0.78 -10.83
N ASP A 67 -7.97 1.24 -11.17
CA ASP A 67 -8.66 0.94 -12.42
C ASP A 67 -9.46 2.15 -12.89
N ALA A 68 -9.57 2.34 -14.21
CA ALA A 68 -10.27 3.47 -14.77
C ALA A 68 -11.18 3.04 -15.95
N ARG A 69 -12.47 2.97 -15.66
CA ARG A 69 -13.56 2.86 -16.63
C ARG A 69 -14.53 4.02 -16.38
N LYS A 70 -15.20 4.54 -17.41
CA LYS A 70 -16.08 5.71 -17.23
C LYS A 70 -17.16 5.46 -16.19
N GLU A 71 -17.72 4.25 -16.18
CA GLU A 71 -18.77 3.86 -15.24
C GLU A 71 -18.26 3.64 -13.82
N GLU A 72 -16.96 3.32 -13.67
CA GLU A 72 -16.36 3.08 -12.38
C GLU A 72 -14.86 3.29 -12.41
N VAL A 73 -14.39 4.37 -11.79
CA VAL A 73 -12.98 4.57 -11.47
C VAL A 73 -12.74 4.08 -10.04
N LEU A 74 -11.75 3.21 -9.86
CA LEU A 74 -11.38 2.65 -8.56
C LEU A 74 -10.13 3.33 -8.02
N ILE A 75 -10.23 3.80 -6.78
CA ILE A 75 -9.16 4.53 -6.11
C ILE A 75 -8.85 3.86 -4.78
N LEU A 76 -7.60 3.51 -4.58
CA LEU A 76 -7.09 3.03 -3.30
C LEU A 76 -6.67 4.23 -2.44
N ALA A 77 -7.27 4.35 -1.28
CA ALA A 77 -7.09 5.47 -0.36
C ALA A 77 -6.78 4.99 1.07
N PRO A 78 -6.18 5.82 1.93
CA PRO A 78 -6.07 5.49 3.34
C PRO A 78 -7.45 5.46 3.99
N THR A 79 -7.63 4.55 4.96
CA THR A 79 -8.89 4.43 5.72
C THR A 79 -9.25 5.71 6.46
N GLU A 80 -8.24 6.46 6.92
CA GLU A 80 -8.40 7.77 7.58
C GLU A 80 -9.17 8.79 6.72
N ALA A 81 -9.12 8.65 5.38
CA ALA A 81 -9.88 9.53 4.48
C ALA A 81 -11.41 9.37 4.62
N ILE A 82 -11.87 8.25 5.19
CA ILE A 82 -13.29 7.93 5.28
C ILE A 82 -13.83 7.84 6.71
N GLU A 83 -12.96 7.67 7.72
CA GLU A 83 -13.39 7.34 9.11
C GLU A 83 -14.39 8.34 9.70
N THR A 84 -14.23 9.60 9.34
CA THR A 84 -15.06 10.69 9.87
C THR A 84 -15.85 11.41 8.78
N ALA A 85 -15.80 10.93 7.54
CA ALA A 85 -16.43 11.57 6.39
C ALA A 85 -17.93 11.29 6.32
N ASP A 86 -18.76 12.33 6.21
CA ASP A 86 -20.17 12.21 5.83
C ASP A 86 -20.32 12.04 4.30
N SER A 87 -19.41 12.63 3.54
CA SER A 87 -19.36 12.50 2.09
C SER A 87 -17.93 12.65 1.56
N LEU A 88 -17.71 12.10 0.37
CA LEU A 88 -16.42 12.12 -0.31
C LEU A 88 -16.55 12.82 -1.66
N GLU A 89 -15.61 13.69 -1.96
CA GLU A 89 -15.40 14.26 -3.27
C GLU A 89 -14.01 13.89 -3.77
N VAL A 90 -13.89 13.60 -5.05
CA VAL A 90 -12.63 13.18 -5.68
C VAL A 90 -12.31 14.10 -6.85
N ALA A 91 -11.12 14.69 -6.81
CA ALA A 91 -10.57 15.49 -7.90
C ALA A 91 -9.42 14.73 -8.59
N PHE A 92 -9.49 14.64 -9.90
CA PHE A 92 -8.44 14.08 -10.75
C PHE A 92 -7.71 15.22 -11.47
N SER A 93 -6.44 15.46 -11.11
CA SER A 93 -5.62 16.48 -11.77
C SER A 93 -6.39 17.82 -11.97
N ASP A 94 -6.41 18.38 -13.18
CA ASP A 94 -7.16 19.58 -13.55
C ASP A 94 -8.63 19.30 -13.94
N SER A 95 -9.15 18.11 -13.57
CA SER A 95 -10.49 17.67 -13.93
C SER A 95 -11.55 18.16 -12.93
N ALA A 96 -12.81 17.95 -13.28
CA ALA A 96 -13.92 18.23 -12.38
C ALA A 96 -13.84 17.38 -11.10
N VAL A 97 -14.39 17.93 -10.02
CA VAL A 97 -14.59 17.22 -8.76
C VAL A 97 -15.84 16.35 -8.89
N LEU A 98 -15.73 15.07 -8.57
CA LEU A 98 -16.81 14.09 -8.66
C LEU A 98 -17.10 13.46 -7.29
N PRO A 99 -18.35 13.08 -7.01
CA PRO A 99 -18.68 12.39 -5.78
C PRO A 99 -18.03 11.01 -5.75
N GLY A 100 -17.42 10.65 -4.61
CA GLY A 100 -16.87 9.33 -4.33
C GLY A 100 -17.78 8.54 -3.41
N ALA A 101 -17.74 7.21 -3.52
CA ALA A 101 -18.42 6.31 -2.61
C ALA A 101 -17.49 5.17 -2.19
N VAL A 102 -17.53 4.79 -0.92
CA VAL A 102 -16.79 3.63 -0.43
C VAL A 102 -17.31 2.36 -1.11
N LYS A 103 -16.41 1.60 -1.71
CA LYS A 103 -16.72 0.30 -2.29
C LYS A 103 -16.45 -0.82 -1.29
N GLN A 104 -15.29 -0.82 -0.66
CA GLN A 104 -14.90 -1.75 0.40
C GLN A 104 -13.71 -1.20 1.20
N THR A 105 -13.62 -1.60 2.47
CA THR A 105 -12.56 -1.20 3.40
C THR A 105 -11.91 -2.41 4.04
N ASP A 106 -10.60 -2.38 4.22
CA ASP A 106 -9.88 -3.29 5.12
C ASP A 106 -9.05 -2.44 6.12
N SER A 107 -9.52 -2.36 7.35
CA SER A 107 -8.86 -1.61 8.43
C SER A 107 -7.51 -2.21 8.84
N ARG A 108 -7.26 -3.50 8.59
CA ARG A 108 -5.97 -4.15 8.87
C ARG A 108 -4.89 -3.65 7.93
N MET A 109 -5.23 -3.43 6.66
CA MET A 109 -4.34 -2.80 5.69
C MET A 109 -4.27 -1.28 5.85
N GLY A 110 -5.24 -0.67 6.54
CA GLY A 110 -5.42 0.77 6.61
C GLY A 110 -5.83 1.38 5.27
N LEU A 111 -6.48 0.59 4.40
CA LEU A 111 -6.83 0.97 3.04
C LEU A 111 -8.32 0.78 2.76
N THR A 112 -8.83 1.69 1.95
CA THR A 112 -10.21 1.71 1.44
C THR A 112 -10.19 1.80 -0.07
N MET A 113 -11.05 1.04 -0.73
CA MET A 113 -11.36 1.19 -2.15
C MET A 113 -12.55 2.14 -2.30
N ILE A 114 -12.32 3.26 -2.98
CA ILE A 114 -13.35 4.24 -3.35
C ILE A 114 -13.70 4.03 -4.81
N ARG A 115 -14.99 4.13 -5.14
CA ARG A 115 -15.49 4.17 -6.51
C ARG A 115 -15.99 5.55 -6.87
N VAL A 116 -15.77 5.94 -8.11
CA VAL A 116 -16.25 7.20 -8.68
C VAL A 116 -16.90 6.91 -10.02
N ASP A 117 -18.10 7.43 -10.26
CA ASP A 117 -18.75 7.45 -11.57
C ASP A 117 -18.21 8.66 -12.36
N ALA A 118 -17.48 8.40 -13.44
CA ALA A 118 -16.85 9.41 -14.28
C ALA A 118 -17.60 9.59 -15.63
N THR A 119 -18.84 9.10 -15.75
CA THR A 119 -19.64 9.21 -17.00
C THR A 119 -19.96 10.66 -17.40
N SER A 120 -19.92 11.57 -16.44
CA SER A 120 -20.13 13.02 -16.69
C SER A 120 -18.91 13.72 -17.31
N LEU A 121 -17.73 13.10 -17.29
CA LEU A 121 -16.52 13.65 -17.89
C LEU A 121 -16.55 13.46 -19.42
N ASP A 122 -16.07 14.45 -20.14
CA ASP A 122 -15.77 14.29 -21.57
C ASP A 122 -14.54 13.36 -21.78
N ASP A 123 -14.30 12.95 -23.01
CA ASP A 123 -13.23 12.00 -23.33
C ASP A 123 -11.83 12.58 -22.99
N ALA A 124 -11.62 13.89 -23.25
CA ALA A 124 -10.35 14.53 -22.97
C ALA A 124 -10.05 14.66 -21.47
N GLN A 125 -11.07 14.86 -20.65
CA GLN A 125 -10.95 14.86 -19.19
C GLN A 125 -10.69 13.43 -18.68
N PHE A 126 -11.45 12.45 -19.17
CA PHE A 126 -11.32 11.06 -18.74
C PHE A 126 -9.96 10.45 -19.14
N GLU A 127 -9.44 10.77 -20.33
CA GLU A 127 -8.13 10.29 -20.78
C GLU A 127 -6.96 10.72 -19.89
N LYS A 128 -7.12 11.75 -19.06
CA LYS A 128 -6.12 12.18 -18.07
C LYS A 128 -6.07 11.27 -16.83
N ILE A 129 -7.12 10.53 -16.56
CA ILE A 129 -7.18 9.59 -15.44
C ILE A 129 -6.45 8.31 -15.84
N LYS A 130 -5.29 8.07 -15.25
CA LYS A 130 -4.47 6.90 -15.58
C LYS A 130 -4.42 5.94 -14.39
N PRO A 131 -4.81 4.66 -14.57
CA PRO A 131 -4.59 3.68 -13.53
C PRO A 131 -3.08 3.43 -13.34
N VAL A 132 -2.66 3.27 -12.08
CA VAL A 132 -1.30 2.92 -11.75
C VAL A 132 -1.02 1.47 -12.16
N LYS A 133 0.20 1.20 -12.60
CA LYS A 133 0.66 -0.17 -12.79
C LYS A 133 1.15 -0.73 -11.44
N LEU A 134 0.61 -1.87 -11.03
CA LEU A 134 1.08 -2.57 -9.84
C LEU A 134 2.40 -3.28 -10.13
N GLY A 135 3.45 -2.87 -9.44
CA GLY A 135 4.78 -3.43 -9.58
C GLY A 135 4.95 -4.77 -8.87
N ASN A 136 6.15 -5.33 -9.03
CA ASN A 136 6.59 -6.50 -8.29
C ASN A 136 7.54 -6.08 -7.16
N SER A 137 6.98 -5.83 -5.97
CA SER A 137 7.77 -5.41 -4.81
C SER A 137 8.72 -6.50 -4.27
N TYR A 138 8.57 -7.76 -4.71
CA TYR A 138 9.56 -8.81 -4.42
C TYR A 138 10.88 -8.60 -5.17
N GLY A 139 10.86 -7.84 -6.27
CA GLY A 139 12.05 -7.46 -7.03
C GLY A 139 12.82 -6.29 -6.44
N VAL A 140 12.21 -5.52 -5.55
CA VAL A 140 12.84 -4.38 -4.87
C VAL A 140 14.02 -4.85 -4.02
N ARG A 141 15.14 -4.11 -4.09
CA ARG A 141 16.39 -4.43 -3.41
C ARG A 141 16.88 -3.25 -2.58
N GLN A 142 17.68 -3.53 -1.58
CA GLN A 142 18.42 -2.51 -0.84
C GLN A 142 19.31 -1.71 -1.80
N GLY A 143 19.25 -0.38 -1.70
CA GLY A 143 19.96 0.54 -2.57
C GLY A 143 19.17 0.99 -3.81
N ASP A 144 17.99 0.41 -4.10
CA ASP A 144 17.15 0.88 -5.20
C ASP A 144 16.62 2.29 -4.94
N LEU A 145 16.68 3.15 -5.96
CA LEU A 145 16.03 4.44 -5.96
C LEU A 145 14.51 4.25 -6.01
N VAL A 146 13.80 4.94 -5.14
CA VAL A 146 12.34 4.92 -5.05
C VAL A 146 11.79 6.33 -4.92
N ILE A 147 10.53 6.49 -5.28
CA ILE A 147 9.83 7.77 -5.26
C ILE A 147 8.56 7.58 -4.43
N SER A 148 8.37 8.41 -3.41
CA SER A 148 7.08 8.50 -2.73
C SER A 148 6.25 9.59 -3.34
N MET A 149 4.98 9.31 -3.58
CA MET A 149 4.01 10.23 -4.20
C MET A 149 2.68 10.16 -3.48
N GLY A 150 1.84 11.13 -3.74
CA GLY A 150 0.58 11.34 -3.07
C GLY A 150 0.72 12.49 -2.08
N SER A 151 0.92 12.21 -0.80
CA SER A 151 1.02 13.26 0.24
C SER A 151 2.29 13.19 1.11
N PRO A 152 3.50 12.80 0.60
CA PRO A 152 4.67 12.68 1.47
C PRO A 152 5.08 13.98 2.17
N ALA A 153 4.76 15.13 1.60
CA ALA A 153 4.99 16.44 2.23
C ALA A 153 3.77 16.95 3.04
N GLY A 154 2.73 16.14 3.20
CA GLY A 154 1.46 16.54 3.80
C GLY A 154 0.56 17.34 2.85
N MET A 155 0.90 17.37 1.57
CA MET A 155 0.13 18.03 0.50
C MET A 155 -0.10 17.03 -0.63
N VAL A 156 -1.31 16.96 -1.13
CA VAL A 156 -1.66 16.13 -2.30
C VAL A 156 -0.82 16.55 -3.51
N HIS A 157 -0.48 15.60 -4.37
CA HIS A 157 0.42 15.76 -5.51
C HIS A 157 1.86 16.15 -5.13
N SER A 158 2.26 15.95 -3.88
CA SER A 158 3.67 16.07 -3.50
C SER A 158 4.46 14.80 -3.81
N SER A 159 5.77 14.94 -3.98
CA SER A 159 6.67 13.82 -4.20
C SER A 159 7.97 13.97 -3.39
N SER A 160 8.60 12.85 -3.07
CA SER A 160 9.92 12.82 -2.44
C SER A 160 10.71 11.62 -2.97
N TYR A 161 12.02 11.70 -2.94
CA TYR A 161 12.94 10.68 -3.44
C TYR A 161 13.74 10.10 -2.30
N GLY A 162 14.11 8.85 -2.40
CA GLY A 162 15.01 8.18 -1.47
C GLY A 162 15.43 6.82 -1.97
N PHE A 163 16.13 6.09 -1.12
CA PHE A 163 16.62 4.75 -1.43
C PHE A 163 16.04 3.74 -0.45
N ILE A 164 15.87 2.51 -0.89
CA ILE A 164 15.56 1.41 0.01
C ILE A 164 16.77 1.15 0.91
N SER A 165 16.62 1.44 2.18
CA SER A 165 17.67 1.24 3.17
C SER A 165 17.69 -0.17 3.74
N TYR A 166 16.51 -0.78 3.92
CA TYR A 166 16.38 -2.14 4.47
C TYR A 166 15.05 -2.78 4.04
N ILE A 167 15.02 -4.11 3.98
CA ILE A 167 13.82 -4.89 3.70
C ILE A 167 13.65 -5.93 4.80
N ALA A 168 12.66 -5.76 5.65
CA ALA A 168 12.24 -6.77 6.61
C ALA A 168 11.37 -7.80 5.88
N LYS A 169 11.82 -9.05 5.88
CA LYS A 169 11.07 -10.17 5.29
C LYS A 169 10.38 -10.96 6.40
N ASN A 170 9.24 -11.52 6.09
CA ASN A 170 8.47 -12.36 7.02
C ASN A 170 8.11 -11.61 8.32
N VAL A 171 7.78 -10.32 8.22
CA VAL A 171 7.25 -9.57 9.36
C VAL A 171 5.88 -10.17 9.69
N GLN A 172 5.72 -10.59 10.94
CA GLN A 172 4.48 -11.19 11.40
C GLN A 172 3.33 -10.19 11.33
N MET A 173 2.26 -10.61 10.70
CA MET A 173 1.01 -9.87 10.56
C MET A 173 -0.14 -10.74 11.06
N THR A 174 -1.29 -10.14 11.25
CA THR A 174 -2.51 -10.90 11.46
C THR A 174 -2.83 -11.71 10.20
N ASP A 175 -3.05 -13.00 10.37
CA ASP A 175 -3.33 -13.99 9.32
C ASP A 175 -2.23 -14.15 8.28
N GLY A 176 -0.97 -13.84 8.64
CA GLY A 176 0.12 -14.07 7.72
C GLY A 176 1.42 -13.37 8.04
N ASN A 177 2.26 -13.29 7.02
CA ASN A 177 3.49 -12.52 7.02
C ASN A 177 3.53 -11.59 5.80
N ALA A 178 4.17 -10.44 5.95
CA ALA A 178 4.41 -9.53 4.85
C ALA A 178 5.85 -9.00 4.85
N ARG A 179 6.20 -8.29 3.78
CA ARG A 179 7.44 -7.51 3.70
C ARG A 179 7.17 -6.08 4.08
N VAL A 180 8.10 -5.50 4.81
CA VAL A 180 8.14 -4.07 5.11
C VAL A 180 9.40 -3.49 4.49
N LEU A 181 9.22 -2.46 3.67
CA LEU A 181 10.29 -1.74 3.00
C LEU A 181 10.62 -0.49 3.83
N TYR A 182 11.89 -0.32 4.15
CA TYR A 182 12.39 0.86 4.86
C TYR A 182 13.14 1.71 3.86
N ALA A 183 12.73 2.95 3.69
CA ALA A 183 13.36 3.91 2.78
C ALA A 183 13.78 5.18 3.51
N ASP A 184 14.90 5.78 3.09
CA ASP A 184 15.41 7.05 3.61
C ASP A 184 14.66 8.26 3.01
N ILE A 185 13.35 8.14 2.96
CA ILE A 185 12.46 9.17 2.44
C ILE A 185 11.96 10.05 3.58
N LYS A 186 12.14 11.35 3.42
CA LYS A 186 11.51 12.32 4.33
C LYS A 186 10.03 12.42 3.99
N SER A 187 9.19 11.92 4.87
CA SER A 187 7.74 12.04 4.77
C SER A 187 7.17 12.62 6.06
N LYS A 188 6.21 13.52 5.93
CA LYS A 188 5.47 14.11 7.06
C LYS A 188 4.11 13.43 7.27
N ALA A 189 3.64 12.69 6.28
CA ALA A 189 2.38 12.01 6.31
C ALA A 189 2.53 10.57 5.81
N ASP A 190 1.91 9.63 6.50
CA ASP A 190 1.80 8.23 6.10
C ASP A 190 0.55 8.02 5.26
N ALA A 191 -0.57 8.54 5.75
CA ALA A 191 -1.85 8.46 5.05
C ALA A 191 -1.79 9.08 3.66
N GLY A 192 -2.09 8.27 2.64
CA GLY A 192 -2.07 8.70 1.24
C GLY A 192 -0.67 8.90 0.64
N THR A 193 0.36 8.27 1.23
CA THR A 193 1.71 8.23 0.65
C THR A 193 1.99 6.85 0.05
N PHE A 194 2.33 6.82 -1.22
CA PHE A 194 2.53 5.62 -2.03
C PHE A 194 3.96 5.56 -2.55
N LEU A 195 4.54 4.35 -2.62
CA LEU A 195 5.92 4.14 -3.04
C LEU A 195 5.96 3.57 -4.47
N PHE A 196 6.75 4.21 -5.32
CA PHE A 196 6.94 3.85 -6.72
C PHE A 196 8.40 3.47 -7.00
N ASN A 197 8.59 2.53 -7.91
CA ASN A 197 9.91 2.24 -8.48
C ASN A 197 10.26 3.20 -9.64
N THR A 198 11.44 3.02 -10.22
CA THR A 198 11.92 3.85 -11.33
C THR A 198 11.24 3.55 -12.68
N GLU A 199 10.40 2.54 -12.75
CA GLU A 199 9.52 2.25 -13.89
C GLU A 199 8.11 2.88 -13.74
N GLY A 200 7.87 3.65 -12.67
CA GLY A 200 6.56 4.25 -12.37
C GLY A 200 5.52 3.26 -11.87
N GLU A 201 5.95 2.11 -11.36
CA GLU A 201 5.06 1.09 -10.83
C GLU A 201 4.90 1.24 -9.32
N LEU A 202 3.68 1.05 -8.82
CA LEU A 202 3.37 1.05 -7.39
C LEU A 202 3.95 -0.20 -6.73
N VAL A 203 4.85 -0.03 -5.75
CA VAL A 203 5.50 -1.11 -5.01
C VAL A 203 5.14 -1.16 -3.54
N GLY A 204 4.47 -0.12 -3.00
CA GLY A 204 4.02 -0.11 -1.60
C GLY A 204 3.24 1.14 -1.22
N TRP A 205 2.77 1.15 0.01
CA TRP A 205 2.15 2.32 0.64
C TRP A 205 2.71 2.54 2.04
N ALA A 206 2.78 3.79 2.47
CA ALA A 206 3.33 4.17 3.77
C ALA A 206 2.44 3.68 4.93
N THR A 207 3.08 3.32 6.03
CA THR A 207 2.44 2.92 7.28
C THR A 207 3.32 3.31 8.46
N ASP A 208 2.71 3.66 9.58
CA ASP A 208 3.37 3.91 10.86
C ASP A 208 3.48 2.65 11.74
N ARG A 209 2.72 1.60 11.43
CA ARG A 209 2.58 0.38 12.27
C ARG A 209 3.89 -0.34 12.57
N TYR A 210 4.91 -0.16 11.73
CA TYR A 210 6.21 -0.84 11.84
C TYR A 210 7.36 0.14 11.99
N GLU A 211 7.05 1.40 12.29
CA GLU A 211 8.08 2.36 12.70
C GLU A 211 8.67 1.90 14.05
N GLN A 212 9.98 1.96 14.15
CA GLN A 212 10.64 1.67 15.42
C GLN A 212 10.48 2.89 16.34
N ASP A 213 10.44 2.66 17.66
CA ASP A 213 10.36 3.73 18.68
C ASP A 213 11.53 4.73 18.62
N VAL A 214 12.58 4.41 17.87
CA VAL A 214 13.71 5.29 17.61
C VAL A 214 13.52 5.93 16.24
N ASP A 215 13.50 7.27 16.20
CA ASP A 215 13.52 8.03 14.94
C ASP A 215 14.79 7.69 14.16
N THR A 216 14.66 6.76 13.23
CA THR A 216 15.75 6.33 12.34
C THR A 216 15.89 7.24 11.13
N GLY A 217 14.97 8.19 10.93
CA GLY A 217 14.85 9.00 9.72
C GLY A 217 14.41 8.20 8.49
N MET A 218 14.02 6.92 8.68
CA MET A 218 13.50 6.05 7.63
C MET A 218 11.99 5.97 7.71
N LYS A 219 11.32 5.90 6.54
CA LYS A 219 9.89 5.67 6.41
C LYS A 219 9.62 4.22 6.09
N THR A 220 8.54 3.68 6.64
CA THR A 220 8.12 2.30 6.41
C THR A 220 7.00 2.22 5.39
N PHE A 221 7.09 1.22 4.52
CA PHE A 221 6.09 0.95 3.48
C PHE A 221 5.73 -0.53 3.46
N MET A 222 4.44 -0.81 3.39
CA MET A 222 3.94 -2.16 3.14
C MET A 222 4.20 -2.54 1.69
N SER A 223 4.66 -3.76 1.48
CA SER A 223 4.98 -4.31 0.15
C SER A 223 3.69 -4.68 -0.59
N ILE A 224 3.44 -4.08 -1.77
CA ILE A 224 2.19 -4.27 -2.52
C ILE A 224 1.96 -5.73 -2.96
N SER A 225 3.04 -6.47 -3.26
CA SER A 225 2.93 -7.84 -3.78
C SER A 225 2.37 -8.84 -2.77
N ASP A 226 2.50 -8.57 -1.48
CA ASP A 226 1.94 -9.41 -0.42
C ASP A 226 0.41 -9.27 -0.30
N TYR A 227 -0.17 -8.23 -0.91
CA TYR A 227 -1.58 -7.87 -0.77
C TYR A 227 -2.37 -7.85 -2.09
N LYS A 228 -1.78 -8.36 -3.19
CA LYS A 228 -2.47 -8.35 -4.50
C LYS A 228 -3.82 -9.07 -4.46
N GLY A 229 -3.91 -10.21 -3.76
CA GLY A 229 -5.18 -10.93 -3.59
C GLY A 229 -6.22 -10.10 -2.81
N ALA A 230 -5.80 -9.48 -1.71
CA ALA A 230 -6.68 -8.60 -0.93
C ALA A 230 -7.14 -7.38 -1.73
N LEU A 231 -6.25 -6.75 -2.52
CA LEU A 231 -6.60 -5.64 -3.39
C LEU A 231 -7.59 -6.03 -4.48
N GLU A 232 -7.47 -7.25 -5.03
CA GLU A 232 -8.44 -7.78 -5.99
C GLU A 232 -9.83 -7.95 -5.35
N LEU A 233 -9.90 -8.49 -4.13
CA LEU A 233 -11.16 -8.60 -3.38
C LEU A 233 -11.77 -7.21 -3.13
N LEU A 234 -10.99 -6.25 -2.62
CA LEU A 234 -11.44 -4.87 -2.40
C LEU A 234 -11.97 -4.22 -3.69
N SER A 235 -11.27 -4.42 -4.81
CA SER A 235 -11.66 -3.89 -6.13
C SER A 235 -13.00 -4.47 -6.61
N ASN A 236 -13.33 -5.69 -6.22
CA ASN A 236 -14.61 -6.34 -6.51
C ASN A 236 -15.68 -6.05 -5.45
N GLY A 237 -15.40 -5.24 -4.44
CA GLY A 237 -16.33 -4.94 -3.35
C GLY A 237 -16.53 -6.13 -2.40
N ILE A 238 -15.59 -7.07 -2.39
CA ILE A 238 -15.62 -8.27 -1.55
C ILE A 238 -14.80 -8.01 -0.30
N GLN A 239 -15.36 -8.34 0.86
CA GLN A 239 -14.64 -8.25 2.12
C GLN A 239 -13.48 -9.24 2.14
N VAL A 240 -12.29 -8.77 2.55
CA VAL A 240 -11.11 -9.62 2.71
C VAL A 240 -11.34 -10.57 3.89
N PRO A 241 -11.23 -11.89 3.69
CA PRO A 241 -11.40 -12.86 4.76
C PRO A 241 -10.41 -12.63 5.91
N TYR A 242 -10.86 -12.92 7.12
CA TYR A 242 -10.13 -12.63 8.34
C TYR A 242 -10.39 -13.71 9.40
N LEU A 243 -9.33 -14.28 9.95
CA LEU A 243 -9.40 -15.18 11.08
C LEU A 243 -8.96 -14.50 12.39
N GLY A 244 -7.97 -13.61 12.31
CA GLY A 244 -7.45 -12.89 13.46
C GLY A 244 -6.36 -13.64 14.21
N ILE A 245 -5.54 -14.42 13.51
CA ILE A 245 -4.47 -15.22 14.08
C ILE A 245 -3.13 -14.51 13.89
N GLU A 246 -2.39 -14.39 14.98
CA GLU A 246 -0.95 -14.12 14.94
C GLU A 246 -0.22 -15.43 15.25
N GLY A 247 0.70 -15.81 14.38
CA GLY A 247 1.37 -17.09 14.51
C GLY A 247 2.66 -17.18 13.72
N GLN A 248 3.38 -18.24 13.94
CA GLN A 248 4.60 -18.59 13.23
C GLN A 248 4.53 -20.01 12.67
N GLU A 249 5.25 -20.24 11.61
CA GLU A 249 5.38 -21.57 11.03
C GLU A 249 6.07 -22.51 12.02
N VAL A 250 5.52 -23.72 12.20
CA VAL A 250 6.17 -24.77 12.97
C VAL A 250 7.45 -25.18 12.23
N THR A 251 8.59 -24.97 12.87
CA THR A 251 9.90 -25.28 12.27
C THR A 251 10.19 -26.78 12.30
N SER A 252 11.10 -27.23 11.43
CA SER A 252 11.54 -28.64 11.41
C SER A 252 12.16 -29.10 12.75
N GLU A 253 12.67 -28.18 13.57
CA GLU A 253 13.16 -28.47 14.89
C GLU A 253 12.00 -28.71 15.88
N MET A 254 10.95 -27.90 15.80
CA MET A 254 9.72 -28.10 16.58
C MET A 254 9.02 -29.41 16.22
N GLU A 255 8.99 -29.78 14.93
CA GLU A 255 8.46 -31.07 14.47
C GLU A 255 9.25 -32.25 15.04
N LYS A 256 10.58 -32.17 15.07
CA LYS A 256 11.43 -33.20 15.69
C LYS A 256 11.14 -33.35 17.19
N ASN A 257 10.68 -32.31 17.85
CA ASN A 257 10.25 -32.32 19.24
C ASN A 257 8.77 -32.71 19.42
N GLY A 258 8.12 -33.23 18.38
CA GLY A 258 6.79 -33.81 18.43
C GLY A 258 5.64 -32.85 18.13
N MET A 259 5.92 -31.64 17.66
CA MET A 259 4.86 -30.73 17.21
C MET A 259 4.35 -31.13 15.82
N THR A 260 3.06 -30.97 15.58
CA THR A 260 2.44 -31.16 14.27
C THR A 260 2.81 -30.01 13.38
N SER A 261 3.05 -30.26 12.07
CA SER A 261 3.22 -29.22 11.04
C SER A 261 2.02 -28.29 10.98
N GLY A 262 2.24 -27.00 10.78
CA GLY A 262 1.18 -26.01 10.72
C GLY A 262 1.63 -24.62 11.20
N ILE A 263 0.66 -23.81 11.61
CA ILE A 263 0.90 -22.49 12.21
C ILE A 263 0.71 -22.57 13.72
N TYR A 264 1.79 -22.38 14.45
CA TYR A 264 1.77 -22.24 15.91
C TYR A 264 1.22 -20.87 16.28
N MET A 265 0.11 -20.84 16.99
CA MET A 265 -0.57 -19.61 17.39
C MET A 265 0.16 -18.93 18.55
N ILE A 266 0.48 -17.66 18.37
CA ILE A 266 1.06 -16.78 19.38
C ILE A 266 -0.04 -15.97 20.06
N ALA A 267 -1.00 -15.48 19.26
CA ALA A 267 -2.14 -14.71 19.74
C ALA A 267 -3.36 -14.88 18.81
N ALA A 268 -4.54 -14.65 19.38
CA ALA A 268 -5.75 -14.34 18.62
C ALA A 268 -6.15 -12.89 18.90
N ALA A 269 -6.45 -12.13 17.85
CA ALA A 269 -6.91 -10.76 18.00
C ALA A 269 -8.24 -10.73 18.77
N ALA A 270 -8.41 -9.78 19.68
CA ALA A 270 -9.65 -9.65 20.44
C ALA A 270 -10.85 -9.50 19.50
N GLU A 271 -11.96 -10.17 19.85
CA GLU A 271 -13.21 -10.19 19.09
C GLU A 271 -13.11 -10.77 17.66
N SER A 272 -11.95 -11.33 17.30
CA SER A 272 -11.77 -11.99 15.99
C SER A 272 -12.57 -13.31 15.90
N PRO A 273 -12.82 -13.81 14.68
CA PRO A 273 -13.39 -15.13 14.48
C PRO A 273 -12.63 -16.25 15.22
N ALA A 274 -11.30 -16.23 15.19
CA ALA A 274 -10.47 -17.19 15.90
C ALA A 274 -10.66 -17.11 17.42
N TYR A 275 -10.66 -15.89 17.98
CA TYR A 275 -10.90 -15.68 19.40
C TYR A 275 -12.30 -16.17 19.81
N ASN A 276 -13.34 -15.81 19.06
CA ASN A 276 -14.73 -16.20 19.33
C ASN A 276 -14.94 -17.72 19.18
N ALA A 277 -14.15 -18.38 18.33
CA ALA A 277 -14.15 -19.83 18.18
C ALA A 277 -13.40 -20.56 19.32
N GLY A 278 -12.75 -19.81 20.23
CA GLY A 278 -12.03 -20.36 21.37
C GLY A 278 -10.61 -20.84 21.07
N LEU A 279 -10.03 -20.43 19.92
CA LEU A 279 -8.62 -20.69 19.62
C LEU A 279 -7.73 -19.90 20.58
N GLN A 280 -6.65 -20.52 21.05
CA GLN A 280 -5.79 -19.99 22.10
C GLN A 280 -4.31 -20.01 21.71
N PRO A 281 -3.48 -19.14 22.32
CA PRO A 281 -2.03 -19.25 22.20
C PRO A 281 -1.55 -20.65 22.58
N GLY A 282 -0.68 -21.23 21.74
CA GLY A 282 -0.21 -22.61 21.89
C GLY A 282 -0.92 -23.63 21.01
N ASP A 283 -2.07 -23.30 20.45
CA ASP A 283 -2.72 -24.15 19.45
C ASP A 283 -1.91 -24.22 18.15
N ILE A 284 -2.03 -25.31 17.43
CA ILE A 284 -1.42 -25.47 16.11
C ILE A 284 -2.52 -25.61 15.06
N LEU A 285 -2.62 -24.62 14.17
CA LEU A 285 -3.50 -24.67 13.03
C LEU A 285 -2.88 -25.56 11.93
N SER A 286 -3.34 -26.80 11.87
CA SER A 286 -2.80 -27.82 10.97
C SER A 286 -3.61 -28.00 9.69
N GLY A 287 -4.80 -27.41 9.59
CA GLY A 287 -5.66 -27.48 8.42
C GLY A 287 -6.74 -26.41 8.40
N ILE A 288 -7.18 -26.04 7.20
CA ILE A 288 -8.35 -25.19 6.94
C ILE A 288 -9.21 -25.95 5.92
N ASN A 289 -10.46 -26.20 6.28
CA ASN A 289 -11.34 -27.12 5.54
C ASN A 289 -10.53 -28.38 5.17
N ASP A 290 -10.64 -29.26 4.54
CA ASP A 290 -9.86 -30.49 4.30
C ASP A 290 -8.44 -30.29 3.73
N ILE A 291 -7.91 -29.06 3.77
CA ILE A 291 -6.58 -28.72 3.25
C ILE A 291 -5.59 -28.59 4.40
N LYS A 292 -4.55 -29.42 4.35
CA LYS A 292 -3.45 -29.37 5.30
C LYS A 292 -2.65 -28.07 5.18
N ILE A 293 -2.35 -27.45 6.32
CA ILE A 293 -1.48 -26.26 6.40
C ILE A 293 -0.06 -26.72 6.73
N GLU A 294 0.86 -26.46 5.81
CA GLU A 294 2.26 -26.86 5.92
C GLU A 294 3.20 -25.67 6.21
N GLY A 295 2.72 -24.43 6.02
CA GLY A 295 3.50 -23.24 6.25
C GLY A 295 2.70 -21.95 5.99
N MET A 296 3.33 -20.81 6.27
CA MET A 296 2.68 -19.51 6.28
C MET A 296 2.09 -19.12 4.91
N LYS A 297 2.80 -19.37 3.82
CA LYS A 297 2.29 -19.07 2.46
C LYS A 297 1.03 -19.87 2.13
N ASN A 298 1.03 -21.15 2.49
CA ASN A 298 -0.13 -22.01 2.28
C ASN A 298 -1.30 -21.55 3.17
N PHE A 299 -1.04 -21.20 4.42
CA PHE A 299 -2.02 -20.63 5.34
C PHE A 299 -2.67 -19.36 4.76
N GLN A 300 -1.87 -18.35 4.38
CA GLN A 300 -2.37 -17.10 3.78
C GLN A 300 -3.24 -17.36 2.54
N ALA A 301 -2.76 -18.22 1.64
CA ALA A 301 -3.50 -18.57 0.43
C ALA A 301 -4.82 -19.31 0.69
N GLN A 302 -4.94 -20.03 1.83
CA GLN A 302 -6.20 -20.66 2.20
C GLN A 302 -7.14 -19.65 2.88
N VAL A 303 -6.62 -18.74 3.72
CA VAL A 303 -7.43 -17.67 4.32
C VAL A 303 -8.06 -16.79 3.26
N GLU A 304 -7.31 -16.38 2.24
CA GLU A 304 -7.82 -15.57 1.13
C GLU A 304 -8.96 -16.21 0.33
N LYS A 305 -9.08 -17.54 0.38
CA LYS A 305 -10.15 -18.28 -0.31
C LYS A 305 -11.41 -18.49 0.54
N LEU A 306 -11.37 -18.12 1.80
CA LEU A 306 -12.53 -18.26 2.67
C LEU A 306 -13.63 -17.28 2.24
N HIS A 307 -14.85 -17.62 2.57
CA HIS A 307 -15.98 -16.73 2.44
C HIS A 307 -16.32 -16.13 3.79
N VAL A 308 -16.70 -14.86 3.79
CA VAL A 308 -17.10 -14.14 5.00
C VAL A 308 -18.58 -14.45 5.27
N GLY A 309 -18.90 -14.93 6.46
CA GLY A 309 -20.29 -15.24 6.90
C GLY A 309 -20.57 -16.72 7.10
#